data_779556ef916e524d953f0ccd160fb1f6
#
_entry.id   779556ef916e524d953f0ccd160fb1f6
#
_cell.length_a   1.000
_cell.length_b   1.000
_cell.length_c   1.000
_cell.angle_alpha   90.00
_cell.angle_beta   90.00
_cell.angle_gamma   90.00
#
_symmetry.space_group_name_H-M   'P 1'
#
loop_
_entity.id
_entity.type
_entity.pdbx_description
1 polymer ?
#
loop_
_entity_poly.entity_id
_entity_poly.type
_entity_poly.pdbx_seq_one_letter_code
_entity_poly.pdbx_strand_id
1 'polypeptide(L)'
;MTYEEAVSYIETQGWSKTRLGLGRTRELLTRLGSPQRDLKFIHVAGSNGKGSCCAMTASVLQAAGYRTGLYISPHLTDFCERMSVDGLYISHDELAEYTARVASEADAMADHPSQFEISTAIAMLYFRAKRCDIVVLEVGMGGRLDSTNVIDSPEVACIMNIGLEHTEYLGKTLPEIAAQKAGIIKPGTSVVSYGNVPEVMQVLEDTCHENNVNLRVADFSALRAAAGKGVFPETASDLPVHKAAVPDELSASFAGQTFLYKGRKYFIPLAGAHQARNAAVVLEIAEALRERGWNLSEEAVRQGLAKASWPARGELLSEEPFFLLDGGHNPQCVGVLSDMLQEYLPHERVVFLIGLLRDKDRKAIYDIISPFAASFVCLTPDSDRAMPAEELAEEIRRETGKEALACPDIPSGIQTALETGGKVVAFGSLYMAGFIRNAFPAALKRFLRKRCLAARRALTPEQRAEKSHTICEKLKALSEVQQSTCIFSYLAAPDEVNLREFNAWAVSAGKKVCYPVSSPSGTMDAYIPENPEAIEQGPFGIWAPIIEKSQKVFPEEIELIIAPCVGFDAAGNRLGHGAGYYDRYLKQAAGAQTVLVAFEAQRLPKCPVDSNDVAVQKIVTEK
;
A
#
# COMPACT_ATOMS: atom_id res chain seq x y z
N MET A 1 12.48 27.78 -3.23
CA MET A 1 11.11 27.20 -3.39
C MET A 1 10.96 26.11 -2.36
N THR A 2 9.87 26.12 -1.56
CA THR A 2 9.53 25.00 -0.67
C THR A 2 8.88 23.87 -1.47
N TYR A 3 8.63 22.73 -0.84
CA TYR A 3 7.90 21.61 -1.47
C TYR A 3 6.47 22.03 -1.86
N GLU A 4 5.76 22.70 -0.95
CA GLU A 4 4.39 23.17 -1.17
C GLU A 4 4.32 24.18 -2.32
N GLU A 5 5.29 25.09 -2.40
CA GLU A 5 5.41 26.03 -3.51
C GLU A 5 5.68 25.30 -4.83
N ALA A 6 6.49 24.24 -4.81
CA ALA A 6 6.82 23.44 -6.00
C ALA A 6 5.59 22.68 -6.51
N VAL A 7 4.87 21.99 -5.62
CA VAL A 7 3.63 21.28 -5.98
C VAL A 7 2.58 22.28 -6.50
N SER A 8 2.38 23.40 -5.79
CA SER A 8 1.46 24.45 -6.22
C SER A 8 1.82 25.01 -7.62
N TYR A 9 3.10 25.26 -7.88
CA TYR A 9 3.56 25.70 -9.22
C TYR A 9 3.19 24.70 -10.30
N ILE A 10 3.46 23.41 -10.06
CA ILE A 10 3.17 22.35 -11.03
C ILE A 10 1.67 22.24 -11.27
N GLU A 11 0.84 22.23 -10.22
CA GLU A 11 -0.60 22.01 -10.29
C GLU A 11 -1.38 23.19 -10.86
N THR A 12 -0.94 24.43 -10.64
CA THR A 12 -1.58 25.64 -11.22
C THR A 12 -1.53 25.68 -12.75
N GLN A 13 -0.68 24.86 -13.39
CA GLN A 13 -0.67 24.71 -14.85
C GLN A 13 -1.85 23.88 -15.39
N GLY A 14 -2.56 23.20 -14.54
CA GLY A 14 -3.90 22.59 -14.68
C GLY A 14 -4.09 21.61 -15.84
N TRP A 15 -4.93 20.61 -15.63
CA TRP A 15 -5.38 19.66 -16.66
C TRP A 15 -6.15 20.33 -17.81
N SER A 16 -6.88 21.41 -17.51
CA SER A 16 -7.67 22.15 -18.50
C SER A 16 -6.82 22.81 -19.61
N LYS A 17 -5.52 22.93 -19.39
CA LYS A 17 -4.55 23.46 -20.35
C LYS A 17 -3.82 22.38 -21.16
N THR A 18 -4.21 21.10 -21.03
CA THR A 18 -3.59 19.99 -21.77
C THR A 18 -3.79 20.18 -23.27
N ARG A 19 -2.70 20.40 -23.97
CA ARG A 19 -2.63 20.48 -25.44
C ARG A 19 -1.64 19.42 -25.92
N LEU A 20 -2.11 18.51 -26.77
CA LEU A 20 -1.25 17.46 -27.33
C LEU A 20 -0.17 18.05 -28.23
N GLY A 21 1.04 17.52 -28.13
CA GLY A 21 2.18 17.92 -28.95
C GLY A 21 3.50 17.86 -28.20
N LEU A 22 4.58 17.59 -28.90
CA LEU A 22 5.91 17.42 -28.31
C LEU A 22 6.78 18.71 -28.35
N GLY A 23 6.30 19.76 -29.01
CA GLY A 23 7.09 20.98 -29.25
C GLY A 23 7.57 21.66 -27.97
N ARG A 24 6.64 21.94 -27.04
CA ARG A 24 6.94 22.57 -25.75
C ARG A 24 7.88 21.72 -24.89
N THR A 25 7.61 20.41 -24.79
CA THR A 25 8.46 19.51 -24.00
C THR A 25 9.89 19.45 -24.58
N ARG A 26 10.04 19.41 -25.91
CA ARG A 26 11.34 19.43 -26.58
C ARG A 26 12.07 20.74 -26.35
N GLU A 27 11.40 21.88 -26.47
CA GLU A 27 11.98 23.20 -26.19
C GLU A 27 12.46 23.27 -24.74
N LEU A 28 11.57 22.91 -23.76
CA LEU A 28 11.92 22.92 -22.34
C LEU A 28 13.14 22.07 -22.05
N LEU A 29 13.15 20.80 -22.52
CA LEU A 29 14.28 19.91 -22.31
C LEU A 29 15.55 20.37 -22.97
N THR A 30 15.46 21.02 -24.15
CA THR A 30 16.62 21.61 -24.81
C THR A 30 17.23 22.73 -23.96
N ARG A 31 16.41 23.61 -23.39
CA ARG A 31 16.85 24.68 -22.47
C ARG A 31 17.50 24.10 -21.20
N LEU A 32 17.03 22.97 -20.74
CA LEU A 32 17.56 22.21 -19.59
C LEU A 32 18.79 21.34 -19.92
N GLY A 33 19.34 21.43 -21.16
CA GLY A 33 20.52 20.68 -21.59
C GLY A 33 20.24 19.24 -22.01
N SER A 34 19.02 18.95 -22.46
CA SER A 34 18.56 17.64 -23.02
C SER A 34 18.89 16.43 -22.14
N PRO A 35 18.49 16.43 -20.84
CA PRO A 35 18.87 15.39 -19.88
C PRO A 35 18.44 13.98 -20.29
N GLN A 36 17.37 13.83 -21.09
CA GLN A 36 16.85 12.55 -21.57
C GLN A 36 17.82 11.82 -22.51
N ARG A 37 18.78 12.51 -23.12
CA ARG A 37 19.74 11.88 -24.06
C ARG A 37 20.80 11.03 -23.37
N ASP A 38 21.03 11.26 -22.09
CA ASP A 38 22.00 10.53 -21.27
C ASP A 38 21.38 9.29 -20.60
N LEU A 39 20.10 8.99 -20.87
CA LEU A 39 19.33 7.94 -20.21
C LEU A 39 18.86 6.87 -21.20
N LYS A 40 18.71 5.66 -20.70
CA LYS A 40 18.07 4.54 -21.40
C LYS A 40 16.68 4.30 -20.85
N PHE A 41 15.75 3.85 -21.69
CA PHE A 41 14.35 3.77 -21.33
C PHE A 41 13.70 2.42 -21.69
N ILE A 42 12.78 2.00 -20.83
CA ILE A 42 11.68 1.11 -21.17
C ILE A 42 10.42 1.97 -21.16
N HIS A 43 9.74 2.09 -22.30
CA HIS A 43 8.61 3.00 -22.47
C HIS A 43 7.32 2.19 -22.56
N VAL A 44 6.37 2.44 -21.65
CA VAL A 44 5.17 1.60 -21.48
C VAL A 44 3.91 2.40 -21.76
N ALA A 45 3.17 2.01 -22.81
CA ALA A 45 1.86 2.55 -23.15
C ALA A 45 0.78 1.47 -22.99
N GLY A 46 -0.49 1.87 -22.96
CA GLY A 46 -1.65 0.98 -22.85
C GLY A 46 -2.83 1.69 -22.21
N SER A 47 -4.02 1.09 -22.22
CA SER A 47 -5.17 1.59 -21.47
C SER A 47 -5.08 1.11 -20.02
N ASN A 48 -4.98 -0.19 -19.80
CA ASN A 48 -4.89 -0.79 -18.47
C ASN A 48 -3.57 -1.53 -18.29
N GLY A 49 -3.13 -1.69 -17.04
CA GLY A 49 -1.96 -2.48 -16.67
C GLY A 49 -0.61 -1.77 -16.78
N LYS A 50 -0.53 -0.54 -17.28
CA LYS A 50 0.73 0.24 -17.43
C LYS A 50 1.52 0.30 -16.12
N GLY A 51 0.95 0.88 -15.08
CA GLY A 51 1.62 1.07 -13.79
C GLY A 51 2.06 -0.24 -13.15
N SER A 52 1.21 -1.31 -13.18
CA SER A 52 1.62 -2.64 -12.68
C SER A 52 2.80 -3.21 -13.47
N CYS A 53 2.78 -3.07 -14.80
CA CYS A 53 3.90 -3.49 -15.65
C CYS A 53 5.17 -2.71 -15.34
N CYS A 54 5.06 -1.37 -15.19
CA CYS A 54 6.19 -0.51 -14.82
C CYS A 54 6.77 -0.88 -13.47
N ALA A 55 5.94 -1.07 -12.45
CA ALA A 55 6.38 -1.42 -11.10
C ALA A 55 7.10 -2.79 -11.06
N MET A 56 6.51 -3.82 -11.69
CA MET A 56 7.14 -5.14 -11.79
C MET A 56 8.45 -5.09 -12.59
N THR A 57 8.49 -4.35 -13.71
CA THR A 57 9.69 -4.20 -14.54
C THR A 57 10.81 -3.50 -13.76
N ALA A 58 10.49 -2.40 -13.04
CA ALA A 58 11.47 -1.71 -12.21
C ALA A 58 12.00 -2.62 -11.10
N SER A 59 11.13 -3.37 -10.42
CA SER A 59 11.54 -4.33 -9.38
C SER A 59 12.48 -5.43 -9.92
N VAL A 60 12.24 -5.93 -11.13
CA VAL A 60 13.11 -6.92 -11.81
C VAL A 60 14.49 -6.33 -12.11
N LEU A 61 14.54 -5.10 -12.62
CA LEU A 61 15.80 -4.41 -12.92
C LEU A 61 16.62 -4.12 -11.66
N GLN A 62 15.97 -3.67 -10.59
CA GLN A 62 16.59 -3.47 -9.28
C GLN A 62 17.16 -4.78 -8.71
N ALA A 63 16.40 -5.88 -8.79
CA ALA A 63 16.88 -7.18 -8.36
C ALA A 63 18.07 -7.69 -9.18
N ALA A 64 18.22 -7.25 -10.43
CA ALA A 64 19.38 -7.51 -11.27
C ALA A 64 20.57 -6.58 -10.99
N GLY A 65 20.44 -5.63 -10.06
CA GLY A 65 21.51 -4.72 -9.64
C GLY A 65 21.64 -3.44 -10.46
N TYR A 66 20.70 -3.14 -11.35
CA TYR A 66 20.68 -1.90 -12.12
C TYR A 66 20.11 -0.75 -11.31
N ARG A 67 20.73 0.43 -11.38
CA ARG A 67 20.17 1.66 -10.83
C ARG A 67 18.97 2.09 -11.67
N THR A 68 17.79 1.86 -11.14
CA THR A 68 16.55 1.91 -11.91
C THR A 68 15.69 3.10 -11.52
N GLY A 69 15.45 3.99 -12.49
CA GLY A 69 14.43 5.04 -12.38
C GLY A 69 13.03 4.49 -12.71
N LEU A 70 12.02 4.98 -12.03
CA LEU A 70 10.62 4.70 -12.33
C LEU A 70 9.82 6.01 -12.37
N TYR A 71 9.14 6.26 -13.49
CA TYR A 71 8.20 7.37 -13.67
C TYR A 71 6.80 6.85 -13.91
N ILE A 72 5.85 7.27 -13.08
CA ILE A 72 4.44 6.83 -13.10
C ILE A 72 3.48 8.00 -13.03
N SER A 73 2.22 7.78 -13.43
CA SER A 73 1.14 8.74 -13.28
C SER A 73 -0.25 8.08 -13.25
N PRO A 74 -1.20 8.63 -12.46
CA PRO A 74 -1.01 9.66 -11.42
C PRO A 74 -0.36 9.10 -10.15
N HIS A 75 -0.04 9.97 -9.18
CA HIS A 75 0.29 9.60 -7.80
C HIS A 75 -0.99 9.30 -6.98
N LEU A 76 -0.83 8.70 -5.80
CA LEU A 76 -1.94 8.43 -4.87
C LEU A 76 -2.16 9.59 -3.89
N THR A 77 -1.14 10.02 -3.18
CA THR A 77 -1.22 11.08 -2.16
C THR A 77 -0.12 12.11 -2.24
N ASP A 78 1.10 11.71 -2.57
CA ASP A 78 2.26 12.58 -2.61
C ASP A 78 2.78 12.69 -4.04
N PHE A 79 3.01 13.91 -4.51
CA PHE A 79 3.53 14.14 -5.87
C PHE A 79 4.86 13.41 -6.12
N CYS A 80 5.67 13.23 -5.08
CA CYS A 80 6.94 12.51 -5.14
C CYS A 80 6.80 11.04 -5.56
N GLU A 81 5.64 10.42 -5.38
CA GLU A 81 5.38 9.04 -5.81
C GLU A 81 5.56 8.84 -7.32
N ARG A 82 5.45 9.93 -8.11
CA ARG A 82 5.62 9.88 -9.57
C ARG A 82 7.03 9.53 -10.01
N MET A 83 8.03 9.73 -9.15
CA MET A 83 9.44 9.62 -9.49
C MET A 83 10.19 8.86 -8.39
N SER A 84 10.73 7.70 -8.72
CA SER A 84 11.56 6.96 -7.77
C SER A 84 12.83 6.42 -8.41
N VAL A 85 13.86 6.23 -7.59
CA VAL A 85 15.10 5.53 -7.96
C VAL A 85 15.35 4.44 -6.94
N ASP A 86 15.51 3.21 -7.40
CA ASP A 86 15.71 2.02 -6.57
C ASP A 86 14.64 1.85 -5.49
N GLY A 87 13.38 2.22 -5.80
CA GLY A 87 12.24 2.13 -4.91
C GLY A 87 12.10 3.29 -3.91
N LEU A 88 13.05 4.24 -3.90
CA LEU A 88 12.97 5.43 -3.06
C LEU A 88 12.42 6.61 -3.87
N TYR A 89 11.37 7.24 -3.38
CA TYR A 89 10.78 8.43 -4.01
C TYR A 89 11.75 9.60 -3.97
N ILE A 90 11.64 10.51 -4.95
CA ILE A 90 12.30 11.80 -4.89
C ILE A 90 11.95 12.50 -3.58
N SER A 91 12.92 13.09 -2.90
CA SER A 91 12.65 13.81 -1.66
C SER A 91 11.93 15.14 -1.92
N HIS A 92 11.25 15.69 -0.92
CA HIS A 92 10.59 16.99 -1.00
C HIS A 92 11.58 18.09 -1.38
N ASP A 93 12.79 18.06 -0.80
CA ASP A 93 13.85 19.04 -1.11
C ASP A 93 14.33 18.93 -2.56
N GLU A 94 14.54 17.71 -3.06
CA GLU A 94 14.95 17.47 -4.45
C GLU A 94 13.85 17.87 -5.44
N LEU A 95 12.57 17.55 -5.13
CA LEU A 95 11.45 17.98 -5.97
C LEU A 95 11.40 19.50 -6.04
N ALA A 96 11.55 20.20 -4.92
CA ALA A 96 11.57 21.66 -4.87
C ALA A 96 12.75 22.26 -5.66
N GLU A 97 13.95 21.68 -5.54
CA GLU A 97 15.14 22.11 -6.28
C GLU A 97 14.94 21.96 -7.80
N TYR A 98 14.55 20.76 -8.27
CA TYR A 98 14.37 20.53 -9.70
C TYR A 98 13.18 21.32 -10.27
N THR A 99 12.11 21.50 -9.48
CA THR A 99 10.98 22.33 -9.89
C THR A 99 11.40 23.78 -10.07
N ALA A 100 12.16 24.37 -9.15
CA ALA A 100 12.66 25.74 -9.28
C ALA A 100 13.50 25.93 -10.54
N ARG A 101 14.31 24.93 -10.87
CA ARG A 101 15.15 24.92 -12.06
C ARG A 101 14.34 24.81 -13.35
N VAL A 102 13.33 23.93 -13.38
CA VAL A 102 12.42 23.78 -14.52
C VAL A 102 11.54 25.02 -14.69
N ALA A 103 11.03 25.59 -13.59
CA ALA A 103 10.20 26.80 -13.60
C ALA A 103 10.92 27.98 -14.24
N SER A 104 12.20 28.20 -13.90
CA SER A 104 13.01 29.29 -14.50
C SER A 104 13.08 29.23 -16.02
N GLU A 105 13.15 28.04 -16.62
CA GLU A 105 13.16 27.86 -18.06
C GLU A 105 11.76 27.87 -18.68
N ALA A 106 10.78 27.27 -17.97
CA ALA A 106 9.39 27.21 -18.40
C ALA A 106 8.76 28.63 -18.50
N ASP A 107 8.99 29.45 -17.48
CA ASP A 107 8.48 30.84 -17.44
C ASP A 107 9.08 31.74 -18.52
N ALA A 108 10.26 31.39 -19.02
CA ALA A 108 10.92 32.09 -20.14
C ALA A 108 10.42 31.63 -21.53
N MET A 109 9.54 30.60 -21.59
CA MET A 109 9.00 30.12 -22.87
C MET A 109 7.76 30.94 -23.28
N ALA A 110 7.67 31.25 -24.59
CA ALA A 110 6.50 31.94 -25.14
C ALA A 110 5.20 31.12 -25.06
N ASP A 111 5.30 29.80 -25.22
CA ASP A 111 4.21 28.86 -25.05
C ASP A 111 4.49 27.98 -23.80
N HIS A 112 3.92 28.39 -22.67
CA HIS A 112 4.19 27.76 -21.36
C HIS A 112 3.79 26.29 -21.33
N PRO A 113 4.67 25.38 -20.82
CA PRO A 113 4.39 23.96 -20.74
C PRO A 113 3.30 23.64 -19.71
N SER A 114 2.59 22.56 -19.95
CA SER A 114 1.55 22.02 -19.07
C SER A 114 2.14 21.31 -17.84
N GLN A 115 1.30 21.04 -16.84
CA GLN A 115 1.64 20.27 -15.64
C GLN A 115 2.43 18.98 -15.96
N PHE A 116 1.95 18.19 -16.93
CA PHE A 116 2.58 16.91 -17.26
C PHE A 116 3.91 17.07 -17.99
N GLU A 117 4.05 18.10 -18.83
CA GLU A 117 5.30 18.45 -19.50
C GLU A 117 6.37 18.91 -18.50
N ILE A 118 5.99 19.73 -17.51
CA ILE A 118 6.85 20.15 -16.40
C ILE A 118 7.29 18.94 -15.57
N SER A 119 6.34 18.10 -15.16
CA SER A 119 6.60 16.87 -14.39
C SER A 119 7.58 15.94 -15.12
N THR A 120 7.39 15.76 -16.43
CA THR A 120 8.29 14.97 -17.28
C THR A 120 9.71 15.57 -17.30
N ALA A 121 9.84 16.89 -17.42
CA ALA A 121 11.15 17.56 -17.43
C ALA A 121 11.88 17.44 -16.07
N ILE A 122 11.16 17.56 -14.95
CA ILE A 122 11.69 17.31 -13.60
C ILE A 122 12.21 15.87 -13.49
N ALA A 123 11.44 14.88 -13.94
CA ALA A 123 11.82 13.47 -13.91
C ALA A 123 13.13 13.22 -14.69
N MET A 124 13.28 13.79 -15.90
CA MET A 124 14.48 13.61 -16.70
C MET A 124 15.72 14.20 -16.02
N LEU A 125 15.62 15.38 -15.39
CA LEU A 125 16.70 15.97 -14.60
C LEU A 125 17.08 15.10 -13.40
N TYR A 126 16.09 14.64 -12.66
CA TYR A 126 16.25 13.80 -11.47
C TYR A 126 16.96 12.49 -11.81
N PHE A 127 16.47 11.73 -12.81
CA PHE A 127 17.04 10.44 -13.19
C PHE A 127 18.48 10.58 -13.72
N ARG A 128 18.77 11.64 -14.49
CA ARG A 128 20.14 11.94 -14.92
C ARG A 128 21.05 12.25 -13.74
N ALA A 129 20.61 13.08 -12.79
CA ALA A 129 21.39 13.43 -11.61
C ALA A 129 21.66 12.20 -10.72
N LYS A 130 20.69 11.30 -10.61
CA LYS A 130 20.85 10.03 -9.91
C LYS A 130 21.66 8.99 -10.69
N ARG A 131 22.06 9.27 -11.93
CA ARG A 131 22.82 8.35 -12.80
C ARG A 131 22.13 7.00 -12.97
N CYS A 132 20.84 7.01 -13.29
CA CYS A 132 20.10 5.78 -13.55
C CYS A 132 20.68 5.06 -14.78
N ASP A 133 20.90 3.75 -14.66
CA ASP A 133 21.29 2.90 -15.78
C ASP A 133 20.17 2.75 -16.80
N ILE A 134 18.94 2.70 -16.30
CA ILE A 134 17.70 2.57 -17.08
C ILE A 134 16.51 3.19 -16.34
N VAL A 135 15.57 3.74 -17.09
CA VAL A 135 14.33 4.33 -16.58
C VAL A 135 13.13 3.60 -17.15
N VAL A 136 12.26 3.11 -16.30
CA VAL A 136 10.93 2.60 -16.68
C VAL A 136 9.97 3.78 -16.70
N LEU A 137 9.44 4.10 -17.88
CA LEU A 137 8.72 5.34 -18.17
C LEU A 137 7.28 5.02 -18.56
N GLU A 138 6.31 5.36 -17.71
CA GLU A 138 4.89 5.20 -18.00
C GLU A 138 4.39 6.38 -18.86
N VAL A 139 3.71 6.08 -19.96
CA VAL A 139 2.97 7.04 -20.79
C VAL A 139 1.77 7.59 -20.00
N GLY A 140 1.62 8.91 -19.96
CA GLY A 140 0.47 9.54 -19.32
C GLY A 140 -0.82 9.32 -20.11
N MET A 141 -0.86 9.73 -21.38
CA MET A 141 -2.03 9.60 -22.24
C MET A 141 -1.63 9.35 -23.70
N GLY A 142 -2.25 8.33 -24.31
CA GLY A 142 -1.98 7.98 -25.71
C GLY A 142 -0.60 7.36 -25.88
N GLY A 143 0.34 8.09 -26.46
CA GLY A 143 1.72 7.68 -26.72
C GLY A 143 2.41 8.59 -27.72
N ARG A 144 1.95 8.69 -28.94
CA ARG A 144 2.55 9.47 -30.04
C ARG A 144 2.88 10.91 -29.67
N LEU A 145 1.96 11.59 -28.99
CA LEU A 145 2.06 13.01 -28.63
C LEU A 145 2.20 13.23 -27.10
N ASP A 146 2.42 12.15 -26.35
CA ASP A 146 2.65 12.21 -24.91
C ASP A 146 4.02 12.83 -24.60
N SER A 147 4.11 13.64 -23.55
CA SER A 147 5.34 14.32 -23.14
C SER A 147 6.51 13.36 -22.92
N THR A 148 6.22 12.12 -22.50
CA THR A 148 7.26 11.09 -22.30
C THR A 148 7.89 10.63 -23.62
N ASN A 149 7.22 10.84 -24.76
CA ASN A 149 7.70 10.40 -26.08
C ASN A 149 8.73 11.33 -26.73
N VAL A 150 9.29 12.27 -25.97
CA VAL A 150 10.44 13.11 -26.37
C VAL A 150 11.78 12.39 -26.34
N ILE A 151 11.83 11.19 -25.78
CA ILE A 151 13.02 10.34 -25.75
C ILE A 151 13.38 9.84 -27.16
N ASP A 152 14.62 9.46 -27.36
CA ASP A 152 15.05 8.73 -28.55
C ASP A 152 14.48 7.30 -28.55
N SER A 153 15.03 6.36 -29.31
CA SER A 153 14.54 4.97 -29.33
C SER A 153 14.73 4.31 -27.95
N PRO A 154 13.66 3.86 -27.28
CA PRO A 154 13.81 3.13 -26.02
C PRO A 154 14.44 1.75 -26.24
N GLU A 155 15.03 1.17 -25.19
CA GLU A 155 15.51 -0.21 -25.22
C GLU A 155 14.33 -1.16 -25.51
N VAL A 156 13.19 -0.94 -24.84
CA VAL A 156 11.94 -1.66 -25.08
C VAL A 156 10.77 -0.68 -25.11
N ALA A 157 9.93 -0.77 -26.14
CA ALA A 157 8.60 -0.17 -26.19
C ALA A 157 7.56 -1.26 -25.87
N CYS A 158 6.79 -1.04 -24.81
CA CYS A 158 5.79 -2.01 -24.36
C CYS A 158 4.39 -1.45 -24.56
N ILE A 159 3.53 -2.21 -25.25
CA ILE A 159 2.12 -1.88 -25.43
C ILE A 159 1.27 -2.86 -24.62
N MET A 160 0.71 -2.35 -23.52
CA MET A 160 -0.18 -3.12 -22.65
C MET A 160 -1.59 -3.28 -23.26
N ASN A 161 -2.54 -3.80 -22.48
CA ASN A 161 -3.92 -3.96 -22.92
C ASN A 161 -4.52 -2.62 -23.41
N ILE A 162 -5.21 -2.67 -24.55
CA ILE A 162 -5.89 -1.53 -25.18
C ILE A 162 -7.40 -1.68 -25.03
N GLY A 163 -8.05 -0.64 -24.55
CA GLY A 163 -9.49 -0.51 -24.41
C GLY A 163 -9.95 0.91 -24.75
N LEU A 164 -11.24 1.11 -24.83
CA LEU A 164 -11.83 2.42 -25.07
C LEU A 164 -11.62 3.32 -23.84
N GLU A 165 -10.77 4.33 -24.00
CA GLU A 165 -10.49 5.36 -23.02
C GLU A 165 -10.11 6.68 -23.70
N HIS A 166 -10.30 7.79 -23.02
CA HIS A 166 -9.95 9.13 -23.54
C HIS A 166 -10.41 9.36 -24.99
N THR A 167 -11.62 8.88 -25.32
CA THR A 167 -12.14 8.87 -26.69
C THR A 167 -12.27 10.24 -27.32
N GLU A 168 -12.30 11.32 -26.51
CA GLU A 168 -12.28 12.70 -26.98
C GLU A 168 -10.94 13.11 -27.59
N TYR A 169 -9.82 12.46 -27.17
CA TYR A 169 -8.44 12.82 -27.57
C TYR A 169 -7.77 11.76 -28.43
N LEU A 170 -8.06 10.48 -28.21
CA LEU A 170 -7.32 9.36 -28.81
C LEU A 170 -8.02 8.71 -30.00
N GLY A 171 -9.31 8.98 -30.18
CA GLY A 171 -10.16 8.35 -31.20
C GLY A 171 -11.31 7.56 -30.62
N LYS A 172 -12.25 7.17 -31.46
CA LYS A 172 -13.52 6.52 -31.06
C LYS A 172 -13.49 5.00 -31.23
N THR A 173 -12.44 4.46 -31.83
CA THR A 173 -12.28 3.03 -32.12
C THR A 173 -10.99 2.48 -31.52
N LEU A 174 -10.94 1.17 -31.30
CA LEU A 174 -9.75 0.50 -30.79
C LEU A 174 -8.52 0.68 -31.71
N PRO A 175 -8.64 0.56 -33.05
CA PRO A 175 -7.52 0.84 -33.95
C PRO A 175 -6.99 2.27 -33.88
N GLU A 176 -7.86 3.29 -33.74
CA GLU A 176 -7.42 4.69 -33.59
C GLU A 176 -6.62 4.88 -32.30
N ILE A 177 -7.12 4.33 -31.18
CA ILE A 177 -6.43 4.37 -29.89
C ILE A 177 -5.10 3.59 -29.95
N ALA A 178 -5.10 2.43 -30.61
CA ALA A 178 -3.90 1.62 -30.83
C ALA A 178 -2.84 2.40 -31.61
N ALA A 179 -3.22 3.10 -32.68
CA ALA A 179 -2.32 3.92 -33.48
C ALA A 179 -1.67 5.08 -32.68
N GLN A 180 -2.41 5.69 -31.73
CA GLN A 180 -1.85 6.70 -30.83
C GLN A 180 -0.82 6.08 -29.87
N LYS A 181 -1.11 4.90 -29.31
CA LYS A 181 -0.22 4.21 -28.39
C LYS A 181 1.01 3.62 -29.09
N ALA A 182 0.83 3.05 -30.28
CA ALA A 182 1.92 2.54 -31.13
C ALA A 182 2.93 3.62 -31.52
N GLY A 183 2.58 4.90 -31.40
CA GLY A 183 3.50 6.02 -31.65
C GLY A 183 4.75 6.08 -30.74
N ILE A 184 4.86 5.21 -29.72
CA ILE A 184 6.10 5.03 -28.92
C ILE A 184 7.08 4.04 -29.58
N ILE A 185 6.64 3.29 -30.59
CA ILE A 185 7.49 2.36 -31.35
C ILE A 185 8.38 3.15 -32.31
N LYS A 186 9.69 2.95 -32.22
CA LYS A 186 10.70 3.68 -32.99
C LYS A 186 11.72 2.71 -33.58
N PRO A 187 12.43 3.09 -34.66
CA PRO A 187 13.49 2.28 -35.23
C PRO A 187 14.53 1.88 -34.15
N GLY A 188 14.99 0.63 -34.18
CA GLY A 188 16.01 0.12 -33.26
C GLY A 188 15.50 -0.26 -31.86
N THR A 189 14.20 -0.15 -31.59
CA THR A 189 13.57 -0.54 -30.34
C THR A 189 13.17 -2.04 -30.38
N SER A 190 13.24 -2.76 -29.27
CA SER A 190 12.53 -4.04 -29.10
C SER A 190 11.08 -3.75 -28.71
N VAL A 191 10.12 -4.39 -29.38
CA VAL A 191 8.69 -4.16 -29.11
C VAL A 191 8.08 -5.36 -28.40
N VAL A 192 7.41 -5.11 -27.28
CA VAL A 192 6.66 -6.12 -26.52
C VAL A 192 5.21 -5.70 -26.43
N SER A 193 4.28 -6.63 -26.69
CA SER A 193 2.85 -6.36 -26.59
C SER A 193 2.14 -7.37 -25.70
N TYR A 194 1.17 -6.86 -24.94
CA TYR A 194 0.07 -7.64 -24.42
C TYR A 194 -0.74 -8.20 -25.61
N GLY A 195 -1.16 -9.45 -25.58
CA GLY A 195 -2.01 -10.01 -26.61
C GLY A 195 -3.37 -9.30 -26.65
N ASN A 196 -3.59 -8.50 -27.66
CA ASN A 196 -4.80 -7.70 -27.87
C ASN A 196 -5.72 -8.34 -28.92
N VAL A 197 -6.89 -7.74 -29.15
CA VAL A 197 -7.82 -8.17 -30.23
C VAL A 197 -7.16 -8.03 -31.61
N PRO A 198 -7.59 -8.82 -32.63
CA PRO A 198 -6.92 -8.85 -33.91
C PRO A 198 -6.76 -7.50 -34.60
N GLU A 199 -7.77 -6.63 -34.55
CA GLU A 199 -7.74 -5.30 -35.16
C GLU A 199 -6.70 -4.37 -34.51
N VAL A 200 -6.44 -4.52 -33.20
CA VAL A 200 -5.37 -3.81 -32.48
C VAL A 200 -4.00 -4.40 -32.85
N MET A 201 -3.91 -5.74 -32.89
CA MET A 201 -2.67 -6.42 -33.26
C MET A 201 -2.21 -6.06 -34.67
N GLN A 202 -3.14 -5.93 -35.62
CA GLN A 202 -2.82 -5.50 -36.98
C GLN A 202 -2.16 -4.13 -37.00
N VAL A 203 -2.69 -3.14 -36.24
CA VAL A 203 -2.08 -1.80 -36.12
C VAL A 203 -0.66 -1.86 -35.55
N LEU A 204 -0.44 -2.73 -34.55
CA LEU A 204 0.90 -2.88 -33.95
C LEU A 204 1.87 -3.56 -34.92
N GLU A 205 1.45 -4.57 -35.65
CA GLU A 205 2.23 -5.27 -36.67
C GLU A 205 2.63 -4.33 -37.80
N ASP A 206 1.67 -3.55 -38.33
CA ASP A 206 1.92 -2.57 -39.38
C ASP A 206 2.93 -1.51 -38.92
N THR A 207 2.74 -0.98 -37.68
CA THR A 207 3.68 0.01 -37.11
C THR A 207 5.08 -0.58 -36.91
N CYS A 208 5.17 -1.83 -36.46
CA CYS A 208 6.47 -2.51 -36.32
C CYS A 208 7.14 -2.72 -37.69
N HIS A 209 6.39 -3.10 -38.69
CA HIS A 209 6.89 -3.25 -40.06
C HIS A 209 7.40 -1.91 -40.63
N GLU A 210 6.64 -0.83 -40.47
CA GLU A 210 7.04 0.53 -40.89
C GLU A 210 8.35 0.99 -40.24
N ASN A 211 8.58 0.62 -38.97
CA ASN A 211 9.79 0.97 -38.22
C ASN A 211 10.92 -0.06 -38.37
N ASN A 212 10.71 -1.14 -39.13
CA ASN A 212 11.65 -2.24 -39.30
C ASN A 212 12.10 -2.86 -37.96
N VAL A 213 11.14 -3.15 -37.09
CA VAL A 213 11.35 -3.79 -35.79
C VAL A 213 10.44 -5.01 -35.61
N ASN A 214 10.86 -5.95 -34.78
CA ASN A 214 10.09 -7.17 -34.51
C ASN A 214 9.13 -6.96 -33.34
N LEU A 215 7.90 -7.49 -33.49
CA LEU A 215 6.89 -7.52 -32.44
C LEU A 215 6.98 -8.84 -31.67
N ARG A 216 7.17 -8.75 -30.36
CA ARG A 216 7.08 -9.86 -29.41
C ARG A 216 5.76 -9.77 -28.68
N VAL A 217 4.96 -10.82 -28.70
CA VAL A 217 3.64 -10.87 -28.04
C VAL A 217 3.69 -11.83 -26.86
N ALA A 218 3.16 -11.43 -25.71
CA ALA A 218 3.04 -12.31 -24.56
C ALA A 218 2.11 -13.49 -24.88
N ASP A 219 2.62 -14.70 -24.74
CA ASP A 219 1.86 -15.93 -25.04
C ASP A 219 1.06 -16.39 -23.83
N PHE A 220 -0.19 -15.94 -23.74
CA PHE A 220 -1.08 -16.35 -22.66
C PHE A 220 -1.53 -17.80 -22.74
N SER A 221 -1.33 -18.49 -23.88
CA SER A 221 -1.56 -19.94 -23.97
C SER A 221 -0.54 -20.74 -23.15
N ALA A 222 0.65 -20.16 -22.94
CA ALA A 222 1.71 -20.72 -22.10
C ALA A 222 1.60 -20.29 -20.61
N LEU A 223 0.60 -19.48 -20.25
CA LEU A 223 0.35 -19.04 -18.87
C LEU A 223 -0.57 -20.06 -18.16
N ARG A 224 -0.18 -20.49 -16.97
CA ARG A 224 -0.99 -21.29 -16.04
C ARG A 224 -0.98 -20.58 -14.69
N ALA A 225 -2.13 -20.14 -14.24
CA ALA A 225 -2.31 -19.49 -12.94
C ALA A 225 -3.42 -20.21 -12.17
N ALA A 226 -3.31 -20.24 -10.84
CA ALA A 226 -4.37 -20.76 -9.98
C ALA A 226 -5.60 -19.86 -10.03
N ALA A 227 -5.37 -18.54 -10.16
CA ALA A 227 -6.42 -17.57 -10.35
C ALA A 227 -7.15 -17.84 -11.69
N GLY A 228 -8.44 -18.16 -11.60
CA GLY A 228 -9.28 -18.54 -12.72
C GLY A 228 -9.60 -17.38 -13.67
N LYS A 229 -10.63 -17.52 -14.38
CA LYS A 229 -11.18 -16.78 -15.50
C LYS A 229 -11.28 -15.25 -15.33
N GLY A 230 -10.18 -14.51 -15.26
CA GLY A 230 -10.26 -13.06 -15.46
C GLY A 230 -10.75 -12.77 -16.88
N VAL A 231 -12.04 -12.58 -17.05
CA VAL A 231 -12.64 -12.15 -18.30
C VAL A 231 -12.47 -10.64 -18.38
N PHE A 232 -11.53 -10.17 -19.21
CA PHE A 232 -11.68 -8.83 -19.77
C PHE A 232 -12.81 -8.91 -20.80
N PRO A 233 -13.95 -8.22 -20.60
CA PRO A 233 -15.02 -8.26 -21.58
C PRO A 233 -14.48 -7.74 -22.92
N GLU A 234 -14.60 -8.55 -23.96
CA GLU A 234 -14.47 -8.26 -25.38
C GLU A 234 -13.13 -7.85 -25.99
N THR A 235 -11.99 -7.90 -25.30
CA THR A 235 -10.74 -7.39 -25.88
C THR A 235 -9.55 -8.35 -25.95
N ALA A 236 -9.68 -9.60 -25.63
CA ALA A 236 -8.71 -10.68 -25.86
C ALA A 236 -9.26 -12.01 -25.33
N SER A 237 -10.57 -12.16 -25.30
CA SER A 237 -11.23 -13.06 -24.35
C SER A 237 -11.42 -14.47 -24.87
N ASP A 238 -11.27 -14.75 -26.14
CA ASP A 238 -11.63 -16.05 -26.71
C ASP A 238 -10.44 -16.98 -26.95
N LEU A 239 -9.25 -16.60 -26.49
CA LEU A 239 -8.18 -17.58 -26.35
C LEU A 239 -8.48 -18.43 -25.11
N PRO A 240 -8.89 -19.71 -25.29
CA PRO A 240 -9.23 -20.55 -24.16
C PRO A 240 -8.01 -20.66 -23.27
N VAL A 241 -8.12 -20.16 -22.04
CA VAL A 241 -7.26 -20.66 -20.98
C VAL A 241 -7.63 -22.13 -20.86
N HIS A 242 -6.82 -23.00 -21.47
CA HIS A 242 -7.08 -24.42 -21.42
C HIS A 242 -7.25 -24.81 -19.95
N LYS A 243 -8.40 -25.41 -19.62
CA LYS A 243 -8.62 -26.13 -18.36
C LYS A 243 -7.73 -27.40 -18.33
N ALA A 244 -6.43 -27.23 -18.45
CA ALA A 244 -5.51 -28.25 -17.98
C ALA A 244 -5.58 -28.21 -16.46
N ALA A 245 -5.65 -29.36 -15.81
CA ALA A 245 -5.63 -29.46 -14.36
C ALA A 245 -4.58 -28.50 -13.79
N VAL A 246 -5.00 -27.56 -12.92
CA VAL A 246 -4.09 -26.63 -12.27
C VAL A 246 -3.16 -27.51 -11.43
N PRO A 247 -1.83 -27.46 -11.61
CA PRO A 247 -0.93 -28.23 -10.77
C PRO A 247 -1.17 -27.90 -9.31
N ASP A 248 -1.19 -28.87 -8.41
CA ASP A 248 -1.42 -28.71 -6.95
C ASP A 248 -0.49 -27.70 -6.27
N GLU A 249 0.54 -27.25 -6.96
CA GLU A 249 1.54 -26.29 -6.51
C GLU A 249 1.20 -24.82 -6.79
N LEU A 250 0.13 -24.53 -7.51
CA LEU A 250 -0.27 -23.15 -7.81
C LEU A 250 -1.26 -22.66 -6.77
N SER A 251 -1.02 -21.45 -6.25
CA SER A 251 -1.86 -20.80 -5.25
C SER A 251 -2.21 -19.39 -5.69
N ALA A 252 -3.42 -18.94 -5.33
CA ALA A 252 -3.84 -17.56 -5.52
C ALA A 252 -4.69 -17.09 -4.34
N SER A 253 -4.45 -15.86 -3.91
CA SER A 253 -5.17 -15.17 -2.85
C SER A 253 -5.02 -13.67 -3.01
N PHE A 254 -5.66 -12.90 -2.14
CA PHE A 254 -5.42 -11.46 -2.09
C PHE A 254 -3.99 -11.07 -1.66
N ALA A 255 -3.22 -11.97 -1.04
CA ALA A 255 -1.83 -11.75 -0.67
C ALA A 255 -0.84 -12.00 -1.82
N GLY A 256 -1.31 -12.51 -2.96
CA GLY A 256 -0.50 -12.79 -4.13
C GLY A 256 -0.82 -14.13 -4.78
N GLN A 257 -0.07 -14.46 -5.82
CA GLN A 257 -0.30 -15.68 -6.59
C GLN A 257 0.97 -16.28 -7.16
N THR A 258 0.95 -17.61 -7.27
CA THR A 258 1.95 -18.40 -7.98
C THR A 258 1.41 -18.76 -9.36
N PHE A 259 2.23 -18.62 -10.39
CA PHE A 259 1.86 -18.98 -11.76
C PHE A 259 3.04 -19.63 -12.52
N LEU A 260 2.72 -20.35 -13.59
CA LEU A 260 3.70 -20.86 -14.55
C LEU A 260 3.61 -20.04 -15.84
N TYR A 261 4.76 -19.68 -16.38
CA TYR A 261 4.84 -19.10 -17.71
C TYR A 261 5.98 -19.77 -18.50
N LYS A 262 5.68 -20.30 -19.68
CA LYS A 262 6.61 -21.07 -20.49
C LYS A 262 7.31 -22.19 -19.70
N GLY A 263 6.56 -22.87 -18.81
CA GLY A 263 7.02 -23.98 -17.98
C GLY A 263 7.86 -23.58 -16.75
N ARG A 264 8.09 -22.28 -16.51
CA ARG A 264 8.82 -21.77 -15.34
C ARG A 264 7.86 -21.22 -14.29
N LYS A 265 8.15 -21.45 -13.00
CA LYS A 265 7.33 -21.03 -11.85
C LYS A 265 7.77 -19.65 -11.35
N TYR A 266 6.78 -18.77 -11.12
CA TYR A 266 6.96 -17.41 -10.59
C TYR A 266 5.92 -17.12 -9.51
N PHE A 267 6.23 -16.16 -8.65
CA PHE A 267 5.33 -15.59 -7.66
C PHE A 267 5.27 -14.08 -7.81
N ILE A 268 4.07 -13.50 -7.64
CA ILE A 268 3.86 -12.06 -7.51
C ILE A 268 2.96 -11.78 -6.30
N PRO A 269 3.26 -10.77 -5.47
CA PRO A 269 2.42 -10.34 -4.36
C PRO A 269 1.28 -9.42 -4.83
N LEU A 270 0.72 -9.68 -6.00
CA LEU A 270 -0.38 -8.94 -6.61
C LEU A 270 -1.50 -9.93 -6.95
N ALA A 271 -2.71 -9.60 -6.53
CA ALA A 271 -3.87 -10.47 -6.69
C ALA A 271 -4.53 -10.33 -8.07
N GLY A 272 -5.20 -11.41 -8.49
CA GLY A 272 -6.02 -11.46 -9.70
C GLY A 272 -5.31 -11.91 -10.97
N ALA A 273 -6.02 -12.68 -11.81
CA ALA A 273 -5.48 -13.27 -13.04
C ALA A 273 -4.88 -12.25 -14.02
N HIS A 274 -5.42 -11.01 -14.03
CA HIS A 274 -4.90 -9.91 -14.83
C HIS A 274 -3.47 -9.53 -14.46
N GLN A 275 -3.07 -9.66 -13.18
CA GLN A 275 -1.70 -9.37 -12.75
C GLN A 275 -0.72 -10.47 -13.19
N ALA A 276 -1.15 -11.74 -13.25
CA ALA A 276 -0.34 -12.80 -13.84
C ALA A 276 -0.09 -12.57 -15.35
N ARG A 277 -1.09 -12.04 -16.07
CA ARG A 277 -0.93 -11.62 -17.48
C ARG A 277 0.02 -10.44 -17.62
N ASN A 278 -0.10 -9.42 -16.75
CA ASN A 278 0.84 -8.29 -16.71
C ASN A 278 2.27 -8.79 -16.43
N ALA A 279 2.42 -9.74 -15.50
CA ALA A 279 3.73 -10.35 -15.21
C ALA A 279 4.29 -11.14 -16.41
N ALA A 280 3.45 -11.83 -17.18
CA ALA A 280 3.88 -12.50 -18.42
C ALA A 280 4.46 -11.49 -19.44
N VAL A 281 3.87 -10.30 -19.56
CA VAL A 281 4.44 -9.21 -20.38
C VAL A 281 5.79 -8.76 -19.84
N VAL A 282 5.94 -8.62 -18.52
CA VAL A 282 7.23 -8.27 -17.89
C VAL A 282 8.30 -9.33 -18.17
N LEU A 283 7.92 -10.62 -18.19
CA LEU A 283 8.83 -11.69 -18.57
C LEU A 283 9.29 -11.56 -20.03
N GLU A 284 8.40 -11.15 -20.95
CA GLU A 284 8.79 -10.88 -22.33
C GLU A 284 9.68 -9.62 -22.46
N ILE A 285 9.46 -8.59 -21.62
CA ILE A 285 10.36 -7.43 -21.52
C ILE A 285 11.75 -7.88 -21.06
N ALA A 286 11.82 -8.76 -20.06
CA ALA A 286 13.10 -9.29 -19.57
C ALA A 286 13.86 -10.07 -20.65
N GLU A 287 13.16 -10.90 -21.45
CA GLU A 287 13.78 -11.60 -22.58
C GLU A 287 14.25 -10.61 -23.67
N ALA A 288 13.44 -9.61 -24.01
CA ALA A 288 13.83 -8.58 -24.98
C ALA A 288 15.08 -7.81 -24.54
N LEU A 289 15.21 -7.51 -23.24
CA LEU A 289 16.39 -6.86 -22.67
C LEU A 289 17.63 -7.79 -22.73
N ARG A 290 17.47 -9.09 -22.44
CA ARG A 290 18.58 -10.08 -22.56
C ARG A 290 19.12 -10.12 -23.99
N GLU A 291 18.24 -10.14 -24.99
CA GLU A 291 18.63 -10.09 -26.41
C GLU A 291 19.40 -8.82 -26.78
N ARG A 292 19.17 -7.72 -26.04
CA ARG A 292 19.90 -6.45 -26.18
C ARG A 292 21.19 -6.39 -25.36
N GLY A 293 21.55 -7.48 -24.67
CA GLY A 293 22.78 -7.60 -23.89
C GLY A 293 22.68 -7.15 -22.43
N TRP A 294 21.46 -6.91 -21.89
CA TRP A 294 21.27 -6.66 -20.47
C TRP A 294 21.41 -7.96 -19.67
N ASN A 295 22.17 -7.91 -18.57
CA ASN A 295 22.38 -9.08 -17.74
C ASN A 295 21.25 -9.26 -16.72
N LEU A 296 20.21 -9.99 -17.11
CA LEU A 296 19.07 -10.32 -16.27
C LEU A 296 19.05 -11.83 -16.01
N SER A 297 19.58 -12.26 -14.86
CA SER A 297 19.50 -13.67 -14.47
C SER A 297 18.06 -14.10 -14.20
N GLU A 298 17.77 -15.38 -14.35
CA GLU A 298 16.43 -15.93 -14.03
C GLU A 298 16.08 -15.71 -12.55
N GLU A 299 17.08 -15.83 -11.68
CA GLU A 299 16.91 -15.59 -10.24
C GLU A 299 16.57 -14.14 -9.96
N ALA A 300 17.22 -13.16 -10.59
CA ALA A 300 16.89 -11.75 -10.45
C ALA A 300 15.46 -11.46 -10.90
N VAL A 301 15.01 -12.08 -12.00
CA VAL A 301 13.62 -11.93 -12.47
C VAL A 301 12.63 -12.49 -11.45
N ARG A 302 12.89 -13.69 -10.89
CA ARG A 302 12.03 -14.28 -9.83
C ARG A 302 11.97 -13.40 -8.58
N GLN A 303 13.12 -12.96 -8.11
CA GLN A 303 13.22 -12.12 -6.91
C GLN A 303 12.56 -10.75 -7.12
N GLY A 304 12.74 -10.15 -8.28
CA GLY A 304 12.11 -8.88 -8.63
C GLY A 304 10.60 -8.98 -8.69
N LEU A 305 10.05 -10.00 -9.35
CA LEU A 305 8.61 -10.24 -9.38
C LEU A 305 8.06 -10.49 -7.97
N ALA A 306 8.75 -11.29 -7.15
CA ALA A 306 8.31 -11.61 -5.79
C ALA A 306 8.36 -10.41 -4.82
N LYS A 307 9.13 -9.38 -5.12
CA LYS A 307 9.24 -8.13 -4.34
C LYS A 307 8.40 -6.98 -4.90
N ALA A 308 7.78 -7.16 -6.07
CA ALA A 308 7.02 -6.11 -6.72
C ALA A 308 5.87 -5.64 -5.84
N SER A 309 5.67 -4.34 -5.74
CA SER A 309 4.59 -3.72 -4.98
C SER A 309 3.89 -2.68 -5.85
N TRP A 310 2.58 -2.67 -5.81
CA TRP A 310 1.79 -1.67 -6.51
C TRP A 310 0.58 -1.27 -5.67
N PRO A 311 0.67 -0.18 -4.90
CA PRO A 311 -0.37 0.24 -3.97
C PRO A 311 -1.74 0.44 -4.63
N ALA A 312 -2.81 0.16 -3.88
CA ALA A 312 -4.20 0.32 -4.30
C ALA A 312 -4.56 -0.46 -5.60
N ARG A 313 -3.99 -1.66 -5.78
CA ARG A 313 -4.37 -2.58 -6.85
C ARG A 313 -4.64 -3.97 -6.27
N GLY A 314 -5.86 -4.15 -5.73
CA GLY A 314 -6.21 -5.34 -4.97
C GLY A 314 -5.32 -5.53 -3.74
N GLU A 315 -4.92 -4.43 -3.09
CA GLU A 315 -3.99 -4.41 -1.96
C GLU A 315 -4.71 -4.87 -0.69
N LEU A 316 -4.27 -6.00 -0.12
CA LEU A 316 -4.76 -6.50 1.15
C LEU A 316 -4.08 -5.75 2.31
N LEU A 317 -4.78 -4.78 2.90
CA LEU A 317 -4.25 -3.98 4.02
C LEU A 317 -4.29 -4.74 5.35
N SER A 318 -5.25 -5.66 5.52
CA SER A 318 -5.37 -6.52 6.70
C SER A 318 -6.14 -7.79 6.36
N GLU A 319 -5.70 -8.92 6.91
CA GLU A 319 -6.41 -10.20 6.80
C GLU A 319 -7.51 -10.32 7.86
N GLU A 320 -7.26 -9.82 9.07
CA GLU A 320 -8.22 -9.85 10.18
C GLU A 320 -8.10 -8.60 11.06
N PRO A 321 -9.10 -7.72 11.04
CA PRO A 321 -10.28 -7.72 10.15
C PRO A 321 -9.88 -7.60 8.68
N PHE A 322 -10.61 -8.30 7.79
CA PHE A 322 -10.32 -8.25 6.36
C PHE A 322 -10.58 -6.85 5.79
N PHE A 323 -9.58 -6.29 5.11
CA PHE A 323 -9.68 -5.00 4.45
C PHE A 323 -8.87 -4.98 3.16
N LEU A 324 -9.56 -4.95 2.03
CA LEU A 324 -9.00 -4.86 0.68
C LEU A 324 -9.13 -3.45 0.15
N LEU A 325 -8.09 -2.94 -0.52
CA LEU A 325 -8.06 -1.63 -1.16
C LEU A 325 -7.81 -1.76 -2.65
N ASP A 326 -8.66 -1.15 -3.47
CA ASP A 326 -8.50 -1.08 -4.92
C ASP A 326 -8.76 0.32 -5.47
N GLY A 327 -7.98 0.75 -6.43
CA GLY A 327 -8.14 2.05 -7.10
C GLY A 327 -9.09 2.03 -8.29
N GLY A 328 -9.80 0.93 -8.53
CA GLY A 328 -10.78 0.78 -9.61
C GLY A 328 -11.90 1.82 -9.54
N HIS A 329 -12.16 2.51 -10.66
CA HIS A 329 -13.08 3.64 -10.69
C HIS A 329 -13.89 3.71 -12.00
N ASN A 330 -13.82 2.66 -12.82
CA ASN A 330 -14.60 2.51 -14.04
C ASN A 330 -15.12 1.07 -14.14
N PRO A 331 -16.14 0.80 -14.97
CA PRO A 331 -16.76 -0.52 -15.08
C PRO A 331 -15.78 -1.65 -15.39
N GLN A 332 -14.76 -1.43 -16.23
CA GLN A 332 -13.76 -2.45 -16.57
C GLN A 332 -12.91 -2.85 -15.33
N CYS A 333 -12.41 -1.86 -14.59
CA CYS A 333 -11.63 -2.13 -13.36
C CYS A 333 -12.51 -2.81 -12.30
N VAL A 334 -13.77 -2.37 -12.18
CA VAL A 334 -14.73 -2.94 -11.21
C VAL A 334 -15.13 -4.36 -11.62
N GLY A 335 -15.19 -4.67 -12.90
CA GLY A 335 -15.35 -6.05 -13.40
C GLY A 335 -14.22 -6.96 -12.94
N VAL A 336 -12.96 -6.49 -13.03
CA VAL A 336 -11.79 -7.24 -12.51
C VAL A 336 -11.88 -7.46 -11.00
N LEU A 337 -12.31 -6.44 -10.24
CA LEU A 337 -12.53 -6.57 -8.79
C LEU A 337 -13.63 -7.60 -8.50
N SER A 338 -14.73 -7.56 -9.26
CA SER A 338 -15.82 -8.54 -9.17
C SER A 338 -15.34 -9.96 -9.40
N ASP A 339 -14.51 -10.19 -10.43
CA ASP A 339 -13.91 -11.50 -10.70
C ASP A 339 -13.06 -12.01 -9.53
N MET A 340 -12.25 -11.12 -8.94
CA MET A 340 -11.45 -11.44 -7.75
C MET A 340 -12.32 -11.80 -6.54
N LEU A 341 -13.42 -11.07 -6.31
CA LEU A 341 -14.36 -11.36 -5.23
C LEU A 341 -15.07 -12.70 -5.46
N GLN A 342 -15.50 -12.97 -6.69
CA GLN A 342 -16.13 -14.25 -7.05
C GLN A 342 -15.18 -15.43 -6.85
N GLU A 343 -13.90 -15.25 -7.10
CA GLU A 343 -12.88 -16.29 -7.02
C GLU A 343 -12.38 -16.53 -5.59
N TYR A 344 -12.03 -15.45 -4.87
CA TYR A 344 -11.37 -15.56 -3.57
C TYR A 344 -12.32 -15.51 -2.37
N LEU A 345 -13.54 -15.00 -2.56
CA LEU A 345 -14.60 -14.90 -1.56
C LEU A 345 -15.92 -15.47 -2.10
N PRO A 346 -15.93 -16.72 -2.62
CA PRO A 346 -17.13 -17.29 -3.20
C PRO A 346 -18.26 -17.33 -2.17
N HIS A 347 -19.44 -16.86 -2.56
CA HIS A 347 -20.65 -16.83 -1.71
C HIS A 347 -20.60 -15.86 -0.50
N GLU A 348 -19.53 -15.08 -0.34
CA GLU A 348 -19.47 -14.09 0.74
C GLU A 348 -20.05 -12.73 0.27
N ARG A 349 -20.57 -11.99 1.23
CA ARG A 349 -21.00 -10.60 1.04
C ARG A 349 -20.03 -9.69 1.76
N VAL A 350 -19.68 -8.58 1.11
CA VAL A 350 -18.70 -7.63 1.64
C VAL A 350 -19.35 -6.26 1.90
N VAL A 351 -18.75 -5.50 2.77
CA VAL A 351 -19.06 -4.09 2.99
C VAL A 351 -18.20 -3.28 2.03
N PHE A 352 -18.83 -2.53 1.14
CA PHE A 352 -18.09 -1.65 0.24
C PHE A 352 -17.90 -0.27 0.87
N LEU A 353 -16.64 0.16 1.02
CA LEU A 353 -16.27 1.54 1.31
C LEU A 353 -16.01 2.25 -0.02
N ILE A 354 -16.92 3.13 -0.45
CA ILE A 354 -16.97 3.62 -1.83
C ILE A 354 -17.03 5.15 -1.91
N GLY A 355 -16.31 5.72 -2.89
CA GLY A 355 -16.44 7.12 -3.29
C GLY A 355 -16.23 7.26 -4.79
N LEU A 356 -17.14 7.93 -5.47
CA LEU A 356 -17.16 8.04 -6.94
C LEU A 356 -17.15 9.50 -7.41
N LEU A 357 -16.67 9.70 -8.62
CA LEU A 357 -16.76 10.96 -9.33
C LEU A 357 -18.04 11.03 -10.16
N ARG A 358 -18.57 12.24 -10.38
CA ARG A 358 -19.84 12.48 -11.09
C ARG A 358 -19.82 12.04 -12.55
N ASP A 359 -18.65 12.07 -13.20
CA ASP A 359 -18.44 11.75 -14.61
C ASP A 359 -18.30 10.25 -14.92
N LYS A 360 -18.43 9.37 -13.90
CA LYS A 360 -18.30 7.92 -14.09
C LYS A 360 -19.64 7.25 -14.40
N ASP A 361 -19.58 6.15 -15.12
CA ASP A 361 -20.75 5.27 -15.35
C ASP A 361 -21.06 4.49 -14.06
N ARG A 362 -21.72 5.19 -13.12
CA ARG A 362 -22.03 4.66 -11.80
C ARG A 362 -23.04 3.52 -11.86
N LYS A 363 -24.02 3.62 -12.79
CA LYS A 363 -25.01 2.56 -12.94
C LYS A 363 -24.37 1.23 -13.32
N ALA A 364 -23.49 1.21 -14.31
CA ALA A 364 -22.77 0.00 -14.68
C ALA A 364 -21.88 -0.52 -13.51
N ILE A 365 -21.28 0.37 -12.72
CA ILE A 365 -20.55 -0.01 -11.51
C ILE A 365 -21.46 -0.70 -10.50
N TYR A 366 -22.64 -0.13 -10.19
CA TYR A 366 -23.58 -0.73 -9.24
C TYR A 366 -24.09 -2.09 -9.71
N ASP A 367 -24.42 -2.23 -11.00
CA ASP A 367 -24.88 -3.49 -11.57
C ASP A 367 -23.84 -4.61 -11.38
N ILE A 368 -22.55 -4.29 -11.47
CA ILE A 368 -21.45 -5.25 -11.28
C ILE A 368 -21.27 -5.64 -9.82
N ILE A 369 -21.28 -4.68 -8.87
CA ILE A 369 -20.87 -4.95 -7.48
C ILE A 369 -22.01 -5.28 -6.52
N SER A 370 -23.25 -4.85 -6.82
CA SER A 370 -24.40 -5.08 -5.92
C SER A 370 -24.65 -6.56 -5.59
N PRO A 371 -24.35 -7.53 -6.47
CA PRO A 371 -24.42 -8.95 -6.13
C PRO A 371 -23.52 -9.37 -4.97
N PHE A 372 -22.41 -8.66 -4.74
CA PHE A 372 -21.43 -8.95 -3.69
C PHE A 372 -21.67 -8.10 -2.42
N ALA A 373 -22.52 -7.09 -2.48
CA ALA A 373 -22.71 -6.15 -1.39
C ALA A 373 -23.54 -6.74 -0.24
N ALA A 374 -23.03 -6.62 0.98
CA ALA A 374 -23.82 -6.66 2.22
C ALA A 374 -24.41 -5.27 2.48
N SER A 375 -23.59 -4.23 2.44
CA SER A 375 -23.95 -2.83 2.60
C SER A 375 -22.87 -1.93 2.00
N PHE A 376 -23.13 -0.62 1.98
CA PHE A 376 -22.19 0.40 1.51
C PHE A 376 -21.91 1.44 2.58
N VAL A 377 -20.66 1.91 2.64
CA VAL A 377 -20.24 3.10 3.39
C VAL A 377 -19.69 4.08 2.34
N CYS A 378 -20.30 5.24 2.24
CA CYS A 378 -20.04 6.23 1.20
C CYS A 378 -19.16 7.35 1.72
N LEU A 379 -18.18 7.74 0.91
CA LEU A 379 -17.25 8.84 1.16
C LEU A 379 -17.26 9.83 0.00
N THR A 380 -16.89 11.07 0.29
CA THR A 380 -16.63 12.09 -0.73
C THR A 380 -15.15 12.08 -1.08
N PRO A 381 -14.72 11.71 -2.31
CA PRO A 381 -13.33 11.85 -2.75
C PRO A 381 -12.88 13.31 -2.74
N ASP A 382 -11.59 13.56 -2.50
CA ASP A 382 -11.01 14.91 -2.61
C ASP A 382 -10.83 15.29 -4.08
N SER A 383 -11.87 15.87 -4.67
CA SER A 383 -11.90 16.31 -6.08
C SER A 383 -13.10 17.21 -6.32
N ASP A 384 -12.94 18.24 -7.13
CA ASP A 384 -14.04 19.11 -7.58
C ASP A 384 -15.14 18.35 -8.36
N ARG A 385 -14.82 17.18 -8.88
CA ARG A 385 -15.76 16.29 -9.58
C ARG A 385 -16.39 15.24 -8.68
N ALA A 386 -16.10 15.28 -7.38
CA ALA A 386 -16.60 14.26 -6.46
C ALA A 386 -18.13 14.31 -6.33
N MET A 387 -18.72 13.14 -6.14
CA MET A 387 -20.09 13.00 -5.69
C MET A 387 -20.11 13.06 -4.16
N PRO A 388 -20.90 13.93 -3.52
CA PRO A 388 -21.04 13.96 -2.06
C PRO A 388 -21.50 12.62 -1.51
N ALA A 389 -21.01 12.25 -0.33
CA ALA A 389 -21.28 10.95 0.29
C ALA A 389 -22.79 10.70 0.51
N GLU A 390 -23.53 11.73 0.90
CA GLU A 390 -24.97 11.68 1.14
C GLU A 390 -25.73 11.39 -0.16
N GLU A 391 -25.38 12.10 -1.24
CA GLU A 391 -25.98 11.94 -2.56
C GLU A 391 -25.66 10.54 -3.14
N LEU A 392 -24.42 10.09 -2.96
CA LEU A 392 -23.97 8.75 -3.37
C LEU A 392 -24.75 7.66 -2.61
N ALA A 393 -24.93 7.82 -1.30
CA ALA A 393 -25.67 6.86 -0.48
C ALA A 393 -27.15 6.78 -0.87
N GLU A 394 -27.78 7.91 -1.18
CA GLU A 394 -29.16 7.95 -1.67
C GLU A 394 -29.31 7.28 -3.04
N GLU A 395 -28.38 7.56 -3.96
CA GLU A 395 -28.36 6.93 -5.28
C GLU A 395 -28.18 5.40 -5.18
N ILE A 396 -27.23 4.92 -4.35
CA ILE A 396 -27.00 3.49 -4.15
C ILE A 396 -28.23 2.80 -3.57
N ARG A 397 -28.87 3.39 -2.55
CA ARG A 397 -30.12 2.82 -1.99
C ARG A 397 -31.21 2.68 -3.03
N ARG A 398 -31.38 3.70 -3.89
CA ARG A 398 -32.39 3.72 -4.94
C ARG A 398 -32.10 2.69 -6.03
N GLU A 399 -30.86 2.62 -6.49
CA GLU A 399 -30.48 1.77 -7.64
C GLU A 399 -30.28 0.29 -7.25
N THR A 400 -29.82 0.00 -6.02
CA THR A 400 -29.44 -1.36 -5.62
C THR A 400 -30.37 -1.98 -4.57
N GLY A 401 -31.18 -1.18 -3.88
CA GLY A 401 -31.99 -1.63 -2.74
C GLY A 401 -31.18 -2.01 -1.51
N LYS A 402 -29.87 -1.71 -1.46
CA LYS A 402 -28.99 -2.04 -0.34
C LYS A 402 -28.87 -0.90 0.65
N GLU A 403 -28.54 -1.22 1.89
CA GLU A 403 -28.18 -0.21 2.89
C GLU A 403 -26.91 0.53 2.47
N ALA A 404 -26.94 1.85 2.63
CA ALA A 404 -25.80 2.72 2.37
C ALA A 404 -25.77 3.86 3.39
N LEU A 405 -24.62 4.06 4.01
CA LEU A 405 -24.36 5.08 5.03
C LEU A 405 -23.37 6.10 4.50
N ALA A 406 -23.68 7.39 4.64
CA ALA A 406 -22.72 8.45 4.34
C ALA A 406 -21.83 8.71 5.57
N CYS A 407 -20.53 8.92 5.34
CA CYS A 407 -19.58 9.31 6.37
C CYS A 407 -18.91 10.64 6.01
N PRO A 408 -18.63 11.51 7.00
CA PRO A 408 -18.11 12.85 6.75
C PRO A 408 -16.65 12.86 6.32
N ASP A 409 -15.87 11.84 6.71
CA ASP A 409 -14.44 11.75 6.43
C ASP A 409 -13.96 10.30 6.32
N ILE A 410 -12.75 10.13 5.82
CA ILE A 410 -12.13 8.82 5.61
C ILE A 410 -11.91 8.04 6.91
N PRO A 411 -11.37 8.62 8.01
CA PRO A 411 -11.23 7.90 9.28
C PRO A 411 -12.54 7.36 9.84
N SER A 412 -13.62 8.14 9.79
CA SER A 412 -14.95 7.69 10.24
C SER A 412 -15.55 6.64 9.32
N GLY A 413 -15.35 6.77 7.99
CA GLY A 413 -15.78 5.76 7.02
C GLY A 413 -15.09 4.41 7.23
N ILE A 414 -13.77 4.39 7.43
CA ILE A 414 -13.03 3.17 7.75
C ILE A 414 -13.54 2.56 9.06
N GLN A 415 -13.73 3.38 10.10
CA GLN A 415 -14.21 2.93 11.41
C GLN A 415 -15.61 2.32 11.30
N THR A 416 -16.54 2.99 10.60
CA THR A 416 -17.90 2.52 10.34
C THR A 416 -17.88 1.19 9.58
N ALA A 417 -17.08 1.09 8.52
CA ALA A 417 -16.97 -0.15 7.74
C ALA A 417 -16.44 -1.32 8.57
N LEU A 418 -15.41 -1.11 9.40
CA LEU A 418 -14.86 -2.14 10.28
C LEU A 418 -15.86 -2.56 11.38
N GLU A 419 -16.66 -1.64 11.92
CA GLU A 419 -17.66 -1.91 12.97
C GLU A 419 -18.85 -2.73 12.49
N THR A 420 -19.08 -2.86 11.18
CA THR A 420 -20.09 -3.79 10.64
C THR A 420 -19.74 -5.26 10.92
N GLY A 421 -18.47 -5.56 11.21
CA GLY A 421 -17.98 -6.93 11.44
C GLY A 421 -17.82 -7.77 10.17
N GLY A 422 -18.12 -7.22 8.99
CA GLY A 422 -17.96 -7.87 7.69
C GLY A 422 -16.56 -7.66 7.08
N LYS A 423 -16.31 -8.37 5.97
CA LYS A 423 -15.14 -8.11 5.13
C LYS A 423 -15.32 -6.78 4.40
N VAL A 424 -14.33 -5.90 4.45
CA VAL A 424 -14.38 -4.58 3.84
C VAL A 424 -13.61 -4.56 2.53
N VAL A 425 -14.20 -3.96 1.49
CA VAL A 425 -13.57 -3.70 0.21
C VAL A 425 -13.71 -2.21 -0.12
N ALA A 426 -12.60 -1.49 -0.11
CA ALA A 426 -12.55 -0.06 -0.41
C ALA A 426 -12.16 0.16 -1.88
N PHE A 427 -12.96 0.94 -2.64
CA PHE A 427 -12.68 1.26 -4.03
C PHE A 427 -13.46 2.49 -4.53
N GLY A 428 -13.27 2.87 -5.79
CA GLY A 428 -14.08 3.85 -6.52
C GLY A 428 -13.33 5.11 -6.95
N SER A 429 -12.18 5.42 -6.32
CA SER A 429 -11.33 6.54 -6.70
C SER A 429 -9.88 6.32 -6.29
N LEU A 430 -8.96 6.59 -7.21
CA LEU A 430 -7.52 6.60 -6.89
C LEU A 430 -7.18 7.72 -5.89
N TYR A 431 -7.82 8.89 -6.01
CA TYR A 431 -7.63 10.00 -5.07
C TYR A 431 -8.01 9.61 -3.64
N MET A 432 -9.05 8.81 -3.47
CA MET A 432 -9.48 8.34 -2.15
C MET A 432 -8.60 7.19 -1.64
N ALA A 433 -8.15 6.31 -2.53
CA ALA A 433 -7.41 5.10 -2.16
C ALA A 433 -6.12 5.41 -1.40
N GLY A 434 -5.37 6.42 -1.80
CA GLY A 434 -4.16 6.85 -1.11
C GLY A 434 -4.45 7.34 0.31
N PHE A 435 -5.46 8.18 0.48
CA PHE A 435 -5.86 8.69 1.80
C PHE A 435 -6.38 7.57 2.71
N ILE A 436 -7.14 6.60 2.18
CA ILE A 436 -7.57 5.40 2.94
C ILE A 436 -6.34 4.62 3.41
N ARG A 437 -5.38 4.37 2.51
CA ARG A 437 -4.16 3.64 2.81
C ARG A 437 -3.37 4.28 3.96
N ASN A 438 -3.25 5.61 3.93
CA ASN A 438 -2.55 6.38 4.96
C ASN A 438 -3.31 6.41 6.29
N ALA A 439 -4.64 6.51 6.27
CA ALA A 439 -5.47 6.57 7.48
C ALA A 439 -5.70 5.19 8.13
N PHE A 440 -5.60 4.11 7.34
CA PHE A 440 -5.98 2.76 7.77
C PHE A 440 -5.20 2.25 8.99
N PRO A 441 -3.86 2.39 9.12
CA PRO A 441 -3.13 1.89 10.28
C PRO A 441 -3.62 2.47 11.61
N ALA A 442 -3.91 3.76 11.65
CA ALA A 442 -4.44 4.43 12.84
C ALA A 442 -5.88 4.00 13.15
N ALA A 443 -6.72 3.86 12.12
CA ALA A 443 -8.09 3.39 12.26
C ALA A 443 -8.13 1.92 12.73
N LEU A 444 -7.27 1.06 12.18
CA LEU A 444 -7.14 -0.34 12.61
C LEU A 444 -6.70 -0.44 14.07
N LYS A 445 -5.66 0.30 14.49
CA LYS A 445 -5.22 0.35 15.90
C LYS A 445 -6.37 0.79 16.82
N ARG A 446 -7.18 1.79 16.41
CA ARG A 446 -8.35 2.25 17.18
C ARG A 446 -9.44 1.17 17.29
N PHE A 447 -9.78 0.55 16.18
CA PHE A 447 -10.77 -0.54 16.12
C PHE A 447 -10.36 -1.72 17.01
N LEU A 448 -9.14 -2.20 16.88
CA LEU A 448 -8.63 -3.33 17.66
C LEU A 448 -8.56 -3.01 19.15
N ARG A 449 -8.16 -1.78 19.55
CA ARG A 449 -8.23 -1.35 20.96
C ARG A 449 -9.64 -1.46 21.51
N LYS A 450 -10.64 -0.93 20.79
CA LYS A 450 -12.05 -0.99 21.21
C LYS A 450 -12.51 -2.44 21.40
N ARG A 451 -12.14 -3.33 20.46
CA ARG A 451 -12.47 -4.77 20.51
C ARG A 451 -11.82 -5.45 21.71
N CYS A 452 -10.52 -5.25 21.93
CA CYS A 452 -9.80 -5.88 23.04
C CYS A 452 -10.27 -5.36 24.41
N LEU A 453 -10.54 -4.05 24.54
CA LEU A 453 -11.11 -3.47 25.75
C LEU A 453 -12.50 -4.03 26.04
N ALA A 454 -13.34 -4.19 25.04
CA ALA A 454 -14.65 -4.82 25.20
C ALA A 454 -14.53 -6.28 25.67
N ALA A 455 -13.62 -7.07 25.06
CA ALA A 455 -13.38 -8.45 25.46
C ALA A 455 -12.84 -8.54 26.91
N ARG A 456 -11.94 -7.64 27.31
CA ARG A 456 -11.39 -7.56 28.67
C ARG A 456 -12.48 -7.20 29.69
N ARG A 457 -13.35 -6.23 29.37
CA ARG A 457 -14.46 -5.80 30.24
C ARG A 457 -15.60 -6.81 30.35
N ALA A 458 -15.74 -7.69 29.36
CA ALA A 458 -16.74 -8.78 29.40
C ALA A 458 -16.42 -9.87 30.44
N LEU A 459 -15.15 -9.96 30.91
CA LEU A 459 -14.80 -10.85 32.00
C LEU A 459 -15.44 -10.36 33.31
N THR A 460 -16.05 -11.29 34.08
CA THR A 460 -16.61 -10.96 35.41
C THR A 460 -15.48 -10.63 36.41
N PRO A 461 -15.78 -9.94 37.51
CA PRO A 461 -14.79 -9.71 38.59
C PRO A 461 -14.14 -10.99 39.09
N GLU A 462 -14.93 -12.07 39.26
CA GLU A 462 -14.48 -13.37 39.72
C GLU A 462 -13.54 -14.01 38.69
N GLN A 463 -13.88 -13.98 37.40
CA GLN A 463 -13.03 -14.48 36.33
C GLN A 463 -11.72 -13.71 36.25
N ARG A 464 -11.76 -12.38 36.38
CA ARG A 464 -10.53 -11.55 36.40
C ARG A 464 -9.63 -11.90 37.61
N ALA A 465 -10.24 -12.13 38.79
CA ALA A 465 -9.49 -12.50 39.99
C ALA A 465 -8.79 -13.86 39.81
N GLU A 466 -9.54 -14.89 39.39
CA GLU A 466 -9.00 -16.25 39.16
C GLU A 466 -7.88 -16.25 38.12
N LYS A 467 -8.10 -15.58 36.97
CA LYS A 467 -7.13 -15.49 35.90
C LYS A 467 -5.89 -14.69 36.31
N SER A 468 -6.06 -13.60 37.08
CA SER A 468 -4.94 -12.83 37.61
C SER A 468 -4.11 -13.66 38.61
N HIS A 469 -4.74 -14.44 39.46
CA HIS A 469 -4.04 -15.36 40.35
C HIS A 469 -3.21 -16.38 39.57
N THR A 470 -3.79 -17.04 38.55
CA THR A 470 -3.08 -17.98 37.69
C THR A 470 -1.86 -17.31 37.00
N ILE A 471 -2.02 -16.09 36.49
CA ILE A 471 -0.93 -15.31 35.88
C ILE A 471 0.15 -15.00 36.92
N CYS A 472 -0.22 -14.60 38.14
CA CYS A 472 0.73 -14.33 39.23
C CYS A 472 1.56 -15.58 39.56
N GLU A 473 0.94 -16.75 39.66
CA GLU A 473 1.66 -18.01 39.94
C GLU A 473 2.62 -18.37 38.80
N LYS A 474 2.21 -18.20 37.54
CA LYS A 474 3.10 -18.38 36.40
C LYS A 474 4.27 -17.41 36.39
N LEU A 475 4.03 -16.13 36.72
CA LEU A 475 5.10 -15.14 36.84
C LEU A 475 6.12 -15.52 37.91
N LYS A 476 5.65 -15.95 39.11
CA LYS A 476 6.53 -16.39 40.20
C LYS A 476 7.45 -17.54 39.76
N ALA A 477 6.99 -18.42 38.90
CA ALA A 477 7.73 -19.58 38.40
C ALA A 477 8.73 -19.26 37.27
N LEU A 478 8.69 -18.07 36.67
CA LEU A 478 9.60 -17.70 35.57
C LEU A 478 11.04 -17.55 36.05
N SER A 479 11.99 -18.10 35.30
CA SER A 479 13.43 -17.96 35.55
C SER A 479 13.88 -16.49 35.58
N GLU A 480 13.34 -15.69 34.68
CA GLU A 480 13.62 -14.25 34.56
C GLU A 480 13.19 -13.50 35.84
N VAL A 481 12.04 -13.86 36.38
CA VAL A 481 11.56 -13.30 37.65
C VAL A 481 12.40 -13.76 38.83
N GLN A 482 12.76 -15.05 38.88
CA GLN A 482 13.56 -15.60 39.97
C GLN A 482 14.96 -14.97 40.04
N GLN A 483 15.60 -14.73 38.89
CA GLN A 483 16.95 -14.19 38.79
C GLN A 483 17.01 -12.67 38.97
N SER A 484 15.95 -11.93 38.66
CA SER A 484 15.93 -10.47 38.76
C SER A 484 15.86 -9.99 40.20
N THR A 485 16.62 -8.97 40.49
CA THR A 485 16.65 -8.26 41.81
C THR A 485 15.84 -6.96 41.76
N CYS A 486 15.71 -6.34 40.57
CA CYS A 486 14.95 -5.11 40.33
C CYS A 486 13.91 -5.32 39.22
N ILE A 487 12.63 -5.22 39.61
CA ILE A 487 11.50 -5.48 38.74
C ILE A 487 10.68 -4.20 38.56
N PHE A 488 10.50 -3.78 37.31
CA PHE A 488 9.51 -2.75 36.93
C PHE A 488 8.17 -3.42 36.68
N SER A 489 7.21 -3.15 37.58
CA SER A 489 5.84 -3.67 37.51
C SER A 489 4.85 -2.52 37.31
N TYR A 490 3.56 -2.78 37.46
CA TYR A 490 2.52 -1.75 37.37
C TYR A 490 1.45 -1.95 38.48
N LEU A 491 0.70 -0.89 38.75
CA LEU A 491 -0.47 -0.89 39.58
C LEU A 491 -1.71 -0.98 38.68
N ALA A 492 -2.39 -2.12 38.73
CA ALA A 492 -3.44 -2.47 37.77
C ALA A 492 -4.67 -1.56 37.85
N ALA A 493 -5.19 -1.14 36.71
CA ALA A 493 -6.55 -0.62 36.61
C ALA A 493 -7.59 -1.71 36.90
N PRO A 494 -8.85 -1.34 37.23
CA PRO A 494 -9.88 -2.32 37.67
C PRO A 494 -10.18 -3.45 36.71
N ASP A 495 -9.92 -3.25 35.41
CA ASP A 495 -10.16 -4.24 34.36
C ASP A 495 -8.87 -4.89 33.82
N GLU A 496 -7.69 -4.54 34.37
CA GLU A 496 -6.41 -5.15 34.01
C GLU A 496 -6.08 -6.39 34.83
N VAL A 497 -5.02 -7.11 34.43
CA VAL A 497 -4.47 -8.21 35.22
C VAL A 497 -3.94 -7.64 36.54
N ASN A 498 -4.50 -8.10 37.64
CA ASN A 498 -4.14 -7.62 38.98
C ASN A 498 -2.88 -8.30 39.49
N LEU A 499 -1.78 -7.56 39.53
CA LEU A 499 -0.47 -8.04 39.99
C LEU A 499 -0.21 -7.81 41.49
N ARG A 500 -1.20 -7.38 42.29
CA ARG A 500 -1.00 -7.07 43.72
C ARG A 500 -0.37 -8.24 44.49
N GLU A 501 -0.86 -9.48 44.24
CA GLU A 501 -0.33 -10.70 44.85
C GLU A 501 1.13 -10.95 44.44
N PHE A 502 1.45 -10.83 43.15
CA PHE A 502 2.80 -10.98 42.62
C PHE A 502 3.74 -9.90 43.20
N ASN A 503 3.32 -8.65 43.19
CA ASN A 503 4.14 -7.52 43.70
C ASN A 503 4.45 -7.68 45.20
N ALA A 504 3.46 -8.08 46.01
CA ALA A 504 3.67 -8.35 47.44
C ALA A 504 4.64 -9.53 47.68
N TRP A 505 4.48 -10.62 46.89
CA TRP A 505 5.41 -11.74 46.94
C TRP A 505 6.84 -11.32 46.56
N ALA A 506 7.01 -10.56 45.47
CA ALA A 506 8.33 -10.12 45.00
C ALA A 506 9.05 -9.27 46.08
N VAL A 507 8.34 -8.34 46.72
CA VAL A 507 8.88 -7.56 47.85
C VAL A 507 9.25 -8.46 49.02
N SER A 508 8.41 -9.42 49.41
CA SER A 508 8.69 -10.37 50.49
C SER A 508 9.88 -11.31 50.20
N ALA A 509 10.14 -11.56 48.91
CA ALA A 509 11.30 -12.31 48.42
C ALA A 509 12.59 -11.45 48.35
N GLY A 510 12.56 -10.21 48.83
CA GLY A 510 13.71 -9.30 48.87
C GLY A 510 14.02 -8.59 47.54
N LYS A 511 13.10 -8.61 46.60
CA LYS A 511 13.27 -7.91 45.31
C LYS A 511 12.83 -6.45 45.41
N LYS A 512 13.52 -5.57 44.68
CA LYS A 512 13.07 -4.19 44.46
C LYS A 512 11.95 -4.19 43.41
N VAL A 513 10.79 -3.63 43.77
CA VAL A 513 9.67 -3.49 42.84
C VAL A 513 9.37 -2.01 42.64
N CYS A 514 9.57 -1.52 41.43
CA CYS A 514 9.28 -0.14 41.07
C CYS A 514 8.08 -0.05 40.13
N TYR A 515 7.41 1.10 40.13
CA TYR A 515 6.19 1.35 39.38
C TYR A 515 6.31 2.60 38.52
N PRO A 516 5.56 2.68 37.40
CA PRO A 516 5.59 3.84 36.51
C PRO A 516 4.95 5.08 37.15
N VAL A 517 5.60 6.23 36.94
CA VAL A 517 5.02 7.56 37.11
C VAL A 517 5.07 8.24 35.73
N SER A 518 3.91 8.49 35.14
CA SER A 518 3.80 9.11 33.82
C SER A 518 3.61 10.61 33.94
N SER A 519 4.29 11.40 33.11
CA SER A 519 4.09 12.84 33.02
C SER A 519 3.24 13.22 31.81
N PRO A 520 2.52 14.37 31.85
CA PRO A 520 1.77 14.88 30.70
C PRO A 520 2.66 15.18 29.47
N SER A 521 3.97 15.39 29.67
CA SER A 521 4.95 15.59 28.59
C SER A 521 5.27 14.32 27.78
N GLY A 522 4.69 13.17 28.19
CA GLY A 522 4.89 11.89 27.50
C GLY A 522 6.09 11.08 28.01
N THR A 523 6.75 11.50 29.07
CA THR A 523 7.80 10.73 29.74
C THR A 523 7.25 9.82 30.81
N MET A 524 7.98 8.75 31.14
CA MET A 524 7.65 7.80 32.20
C MET A 524 8.94 7.48 32.96
N ASP A 525 8.89 7.59 34.28
CA ASP A 525 9.97 7.23 35.18
C ASP A 525 9.53 6.12 36.14
N ALA A 526 10.49 5.40 36.70
CA ALA A 526 10.27 4.32 37.65
C ALA A 526 10.55 4.76 39.10
N TYR A 527 9.66 4.41 40.04
CA TYR A 527 9.82 4.74 41.45
C TYR A 527 9.44 3.55 42.35
N ILE A 528 10.21 3.37 43.45
CA ILE A 528 9.89 2.45 44.53
C ILE A 528 9.25 3.26 45.66
N PRO A 529 7.98 3.03 46.03
CA PRO A 529 7.35 3.71 47.16
C PRO A 529 7.96 3.26 48.48
N GLU A 530 8.15 4.19 49.43
CA GLU A 530 8.71 3.91 50.77
C GLU A 530 7.88 2.89 51.56
N ASN A 531 6.59 2.88 51.32
CA ASN A 531 5.63 1.94 51.91
C ASN A 531 4.42 1.75 50.94
N PRO A 532 3.58 0.72 51.17
CA PRO A 532 2.44 0.43 50.27
C PRO A 532 1.37 1.52 50.20
N GLU A 533 1.35 2.50 51.14
CA GLU A 533 0.38 3.60 51.20
C GLU A 533 0.93 4.85 50.49
N ALA A 534 2.20 4.87 50.11
CA ALA A 534 2.85 5.97 49.40
C ALA A 534 2.50 5.96 47.90
N ILE A 535 1.22 5.80 47.60
CA ILE A 535 0.63 5.81 46.24
C ILE A 535 -0.54 6.80 46.19
N GLU A 536 -0.73 7.41 45.04
CA GLU A 536 -1.85 8.32 44.76
C GLU A 536 -2.45 8.05 43.39
N GLN A 537 -3.60 8.63 43.10
CA GLN A 537 -4.23 8.57 41.79
C GLN A 537 -3.58 9.65 40.91
N GLY A 538 -2.74 9.23 40.02
CA GLY A 538 -2.04 10.08 39.06
C GLY A 538 -2.89 10.51 37.86
N PRO A 539 -2.25 11.11 36.86
CA PRO A 539 -2.88 11.43 35.59
C PRO A 539 -3.57 10.20 35.00
N PHE A 540 -4.71 10.40 34.36
CA PHE A 540 -5.53 9.33 33.74
C PHE A 540 -6.22 8.36 34.74
N GLY A 541 -6.26 8.71 36.05
CA GLY A 541 -6.90 7.86 37.06
C GLY A 541 -6.16 6.56 37.40
N ILE A 542 -4.89 6.46 37.01
CA ILE A 542 -4.03 5.30 37.28
C ILE A 542 -3.28 5.54 38.61
N TRP A 543 -3.22 4.53 39.47
CA TRP A 543 -2.44 4.58 40.71
C TRP A 543 -0.93 4.62 40.41
N ALA A 544 -0.23 5.49 41.06
CA ALA A 544 1.21 5.70 40.90
C ALA A 544 1.89 6.06 42.23
N PRO A 545 3.19 5.82 42.38
CA PRO A 545 3.97 6.28 43.55
C PRO A 545 3.93 7.80 43.71
N ILE A 546 3.80 8.26 44.96
CA ILE A 546 3.97 9.66 45.33
C ILE A 546 5.49 9.97 45.25
N ILE A 547 5.89 10.87 44.34
CA ILE A 547 7.30 11.13 44.03
C ILE A 547 8.11 11.50 45.28
N GLU A 548 7.57 12.39 46.12
CA GLU A 548 8.24 12.88 47.35
C GLU A 548 8.42 11.79 48.43
N LYS A 549 7.70 10.66 48.29
CA LYS A 549 7.71 9.50 49.19
C LYS A 549 8.21 8.24 48.48
N SER A 550 9.03 8.42 47.47
CA SER A 550 9.49 7.31 46.66
C SER A 550 10.92 7.49 46.17
N GLN A 551 11.65 6.40 46.04
CA GLN A 551 12.97 6.38 45.47
C GLN A 551 12.90 6.22 43.95
N LYS A 552 13.53 7.13 43.20
CA LYS A 552 13.67 6.98 41.72
C LYS A 552 14.63 5.83 41.42
N VAL A 553 14.27 5.05 40.40
CA VAL A 553 15.07 3.96 39.82
C VAL A 553 15.40 4.33 38.37
N PHE A 554 16.66 4.23 38.00
CA PHE A 554 17.08 4.52 36.63
C PHE A 554 16.88 3.30 35.71
N PRO A 555 16.65 3.49 34.41
CA PRO A 555 16.39 2.39 33.45
C PRO A 555 17.48 1.31 33.46
N GLU A 556 18.74 1.67 33.72
CA GLU A 556 19.90 0.77 33.75
C GLU A 556 19.90 -0.17 34.97
N GLU A 557 19.17 0.18 36.04
CA GLU A 557 19.03 -0.63 37.24
C GLU A 557 17.95 -1.69 37.13
N ILE A 558 17.07 -1.60 36.09
CA ILE A 558 15.94 -2.49 35.91
C ILE A 558 16.37 -3.71 35.12
N GLU A 559 16.17 -4.88 35.70
CA GLU A 559 16.52 -6.16 35.10
C GLU A 559 15.33 -6.84 34.43
N LEU A 560 14.10 -6.55 34.89
CA LEU A 560 12.88 -7.12 34.37
C LEU A 560 11.77 -6.06 34.29
N ILE A 561 11.09 -5.99 33.15
CA ILE A 561 9.90 -5.15 32.93
C ILE A 561 8.69 -6.04 32.72
N ILE A 562 7.67 -5.89 33.56
CA ILE A 562 6.34 -6.49 33.36
C ILE A 562 5.43 -5.43 32.76
N ALA A 563 5.06 -5.62 31.49
CA ALA A 563 4.29 -4.65 30.72
C ALA A 563 2.82 -5.05 30.58
N PRO A 564 1.86 -4.16 30.87
CA PRO A 564 0.45 -4.36 30.51
C PRO A 564 0.24 -4.07 29.04
N CYS A 565 -0.91 -4.52 28.50
CA CYS A 565 -1.36 -4.13 27.16
C CYS A 565 -2.89 -4.10 27.06
N VAL A 566 -3.38 -3.50 25.97
CA VAL A 566 -4.78 -3.57 25.56
C VAL A 566 -5.02 -4.82 24.70
N GLY A 567 -4.09 -5.15 23.82
CA GLY A 567 -4.10 -6.34 22.96
C GLY A 567 -2.67 -6.77 22.65
N PHE A 568 -2.49 -8.02 22.24
CA PHE A 568 -1.18 -8.59 21.92
C PHE A 568 -1.30 -9.71 20.88
N ASP A 569 -0.20 -10.03 20.20
CA ASP A 569 -0.09 -11.18 19.30
C ASP A 569 0.98 -12.18 19.76
N ALA A 570 1.06 -13.32 19.07
CA ALA A 570 2.00 -14.37 19.39
C ALA A 570 3.48 -13.99 19.18
N ALA A 571 3.76 -12.96 18.40
CA ALA A 571 5.11 -12.46 18.15
C ALA A 571 5.62 -11.49 19.24
N GLY A 572 4.82 -11.22 20.28
CA GLY A 572 5.16 -10.29 21.34
C GLY A 572 4.87 -8.82 21.02
N ASN A 573 4.23 -8.56 19.89
CA ASN A 573 3.76 -7.21 19.59
C ASN A 573 2.57 -6.86 20.48
N ARG A 574 2.51 -5.61 20.92
CA ARG A 574 1.47 -5.16 21.83
C ARG A 574 0.77 -3.89 21.35
N LEU A 575 -0.50 -3.84 21.62
CA LEU A 575 -1.34 -2.67 21.44
C LEU A 575 -1.55 -2.00 22.80
N GLY A 576 -0.95 -0.85 23.00
CA GLY A 576 -1.13 -0.04 24.20
C GLY A 576 -2.34 0.91 24.10
N HIS A 577 -2.54 1.77 25.10
CA HIS A 577 -3.60 2.78 25.14
C HIS A 577 -3.45 3.91 24.10
N GLY A 578 -2.28 4.05 23.46
CA GLY A 578 -2.05 4.98 22.35
C GLY A 578 -1.08 6.13 22.66
N ALA A 579 -0.65 6.31 23.91
CA ALA A 579 0.29 7.37 24.29
C ALA A 579 1.79 6.99 24.12
N GLY A 580 2.11 5.71 23.87
CA GLY A 580 3.46 5.22 23.57
C GLY A 580 4.46 5.27 24.76
N TYR A 581 3.99 5.37 26.01
CA TYR A 581 4.85 5.44 27.20
C TYR A 581 5.79 4.23 27.31
N TYR A 582 5.24 3.03 27.21
CA TYR A 582 6.02 1.80 27.31
C TYR A 582 7.01 1.63 26.15
N ASP A 583 6.64 2.01 24.92
CA ASP A 583 7.55 1.89 23.76
C ASP A 583 8.78 2.78 23.90
N ARG A 584 8.59 4.00 24.40
CA ARG A 584 9.70 4.91 24.69
C ARG A 584 10.55 4.41 25.86
N TYR A 585 9.91 3.88 26.92
CA TYR A 585 10.62 3.40 28.09
C TYR A 585 11.43 2.13 27.82
N LEU A 586 10.87 1.18 27.06
CA LEU A 586 11.56 -0.04 26.66
C LEU A 586 12.82 0.23 25.83
N LYS A 587 12.83 1.31 25.05
CA LYS A 587 14.03 1.76 24.33
C LYS A 587 15.12 2.28 25.27
N GLN A 588 14.74 2.91 26.40
CA GLN A 588 15.69 3.40 27.40
C GLN A 588 16.25 2.25 28.25
N ALA A 589 15.41 1.28 28.60
CA ALA A 589 15.79 0.13 29.41
C ALA A 589 16.12 -1.11 28.55
N ALA A 590 16.87 -0.93 27.47
CA ALA A 590 17.15 -1.97 26.48
C ALA A 590 17.89 -3.21 27.02
N GLY A 591 18.52 -3.11 28.22
CA GLY A 591 19.17 -4.22 28.91
C GLY A 591 18.20 -5.10 29.71
N ALA A 592 16.99 -4.64 29.98
CA ALA A 592 16.02 -5.35 30.81
C ALA A 592 15.33 -6.48 30.01
N GLN A 593 15.06 -7.59 30.68
CA GLN A 593 14.15 -8.63 30.17
C GLN A 593 12.71 -8.08 30.15
N THR A 594 11.91 -8.52 29.20
CA THR A 594 10.55 -8.00 29.03
C THR A 594 9.50 -9.12 29.04
N VAL A 595 8.50 -9.00 29.91
CA VAL A 595 7.38 -9.92 30.03
C VAL A 595 6.08 -9.14 29.90
N LEU A 596 5.24 -9.53 28.95
CA LEU A 596 3.89 -8.99 28.80
C LEU A 596 2.93 -9.85 29.62
N VAL A 597 2.01 -9.21 30.34
CA VAL A 597 0.90 -9.88 31.02
C VAL A 597 -0.43 -9.39 30.48
N ALA A 598 -1.32 -10.34 30.15
CA ALA A 598 -2.64 -10.04 29.62
C ALA A 598 -3.58 -11.23 29.83
N PHE A 599 -4.88 -10.97 29.78
CA PHE A 599 -5.85 -12.06 29.67
C PHE A 599 -5.86 -12.61 28.23
N GLU A 600 -6.01 -13.92 28.08
CA GLU A 600 -6.07 -14.56 26.76
C GLU A 600 -7.17 -13.96 25.86
N ALA A 601 -8.23 -13.42 26.45
CA ALA A 601 -9.29 -12.69 25.74
C ALA A 601 -8.81 -11.45 24.96
N GLN A 602 -7.60 -10.96 25.24
CA GLN A 602 -6.98 -9.81 24.58
C GLN A 602 -6.06 -10.22 23.42
N ARG A 603 -5.92 -11.51 23.14
CA ARG A 603 -5.08 -12.02 22.05
C ARG A 603 -5.65 -11.65 20.70
N LEU A 604 -4.79 -11.15 19.82
CA LEU A 604 -5.06 -10.85 18.43
C LEU A 604 -4.29 -11.84 17.53
N PRO A 605 -4.76 -12.15 16.34
CA PRO A 605 -3.99 -12.90 15.35
C PRO A 605 -2.69 -12.15 14.98
N LYS A 606 -2.78 -10.83 14.79
CA LYS A 606 -1.66 -9.95 14.47
C LYS A 606 -1.93 -8.55 15.00
N CYS A 607 -0.96 -7.94 15.68
CA CYS A 607 -0.99 -6.53 16.06
C CYS A 607 -0.45 -5.66 14.91
N PRO A 608 -1.10 -4.54 14.61
CA PRO A 608 -0.51 -3.53 13.73
C PRO A 608 0.63 -2.82 14.45
N VAL A 609 1.83 -2.88 13.87
CA VAL A 609 3.06 -2.28 14.41
C VAL A 609 3.59 -1.18 13.49
N ASP A 610 4.30 -0.22 14.08
CA ASP A 610 5.09 0.78 13.35
C ASP A 610 6.54 0.81 13.86
N SER A 611 7.36 1.67 13.30
CA SER A 611 8.81 1.76 13.63
C SER A 611 9.11 2.15 15.08
N ASN A 612 8.11 2.64 15.82
CA ASN A 612 8.26 3.04 17.21
C ASN A 612 7.88 1.94 18.18
N ASP A 613 7.07 0.98 17.75
CA ASP A 613 6.60 -0.11 18.60
C ASP A 613 7.74 -1.09 18.92
N VAL A 614 7.79 -1.55 20.16
CA VAL A 614 8.81 -2.49 20.67
C VAL A 614 8.14 -3.79 21.09
N ALA A 615 8.51 -4.91 20.45
CA ALA A 615 8.01 -6.23 20.82
C ALA A 615 8.61 -6.69 22.15
N VAL A 616 7.83 -7.43 22.94
CA VAL A 616 8.29 -8.04 24.19
C VAL A 616 8.81 -9.45 23.96
N GLN A 617 9.72 -9.90 24.82
CA GLN A 617 10.39 -11.19 24.67
C GLN A 617 9.52 -12.37 25.11
N LYS A 618 8.65 -12.17 26.09
CA LYS A 618 7.83 -13.25 26.67
C LYS A 618 6.41 -12.78 26.97
N ILE A 619 5.46 -13.69 26.85
CA ILE A 619 4.04 -13.44 27.09
C ILE A 619 3.53 -14.42 28.15
N VAL A 620 2.82 -13.90 29.14
CA VAL A 620 2.18 -14.69 30.18
C VAL A 620 0.68 -14.38 30.20
N THR A 621 -0.12 -15.41 30.01
CA THR A 621 -1.59 -15.39 30.14
C THR A 621 -2.04 -16.49 31.09
N GLU A 622 -3.35 -16.55 31.40
CA GLU A 622 -3.89 -17.65 32.21
C GLU A 622 -3.84 -19.01 31.51
N LYS A 623 -3.69 -19.07 30.18
CA LYS A 623 -3.57 -20.32 29.40
C LYS A 623 -2.18 -20.91 29.36
#